data_78fc5d807cf766325deed9ea93fbfad3
#
_entry.id   78fc5d807cf766325deed9ea93fbfad3
#
_cell.length_a   1.000
_cell.length_b   1.000
_cell.length_c   1.000
_cell.angle_alpha   90.00
_cell.angle_beta   90.00
_cell.angle_gamma   90.00
#
_symmetry.space_group_name_H-M   'P 1'
#
loop_
_entity.id
_entity.type
_entity.pdbx_description
1 polymer ?
#
loop_
_entity_poly.entity_id
_entity_poly.type
_entity_poly.pdbx_seq_one_letter_code
_entity_poly.pdbx_strand_id
1 'polypeptide(L)'
;MSRLEPHTLQGETTHEVPVTVWTPADLADDVPAPLLLVHDGPEYDLLAGITTYSAALVAAGHLPPHRVALAHPVIRDAWYSGSPQYLRTIAASGLDGLEQRYAVRAPVVVAGASLGGLTALLLGLLAAPRVGGVLAQSGSFFQVRHDDSESGYRYFGRISRLVQAVLDMRHAEHPLTVGMTCGALEENAANNRDMAAALRRAGHDVTLTEVADLHNYTAWRDALDPCLTQVLQRVWGPVVAGE
;
A
#
# COMPACT_ATOMS: atom_id res chain seq x y z
N MET A 1 -21.90 13.69 -6.51
CA MET A 1 -21.37 13.18 -5.23
C MET A 1 -20.47 11.99 -5.52
N SER A 2 -19.33 11.86 -4.82
CA SER A 2 -18.50 10.66 -4.89
C SER A 2 -19.30 9.42 -4.49
N ARG A 3 -18.86 8.24 -4.96
CA ARG A 3 -19.53 6.96 -4.71
C ARG A 3 -18.63 6.06 -3.90
N LEU A 4 -19.24 5.26 -3.01
CA LEU A 4 -18.61 4.14 -2.31
C LEU A 4 -19.37 2.87 -2.68
N GLU A 5 -18.74 1.96 -3.39
CA GLU A 5 -19.38 0.75 -3.90
C GLU A 5 -18.69 -0.49 -3.31
N PRO A 6 -19.44 -1.40 -2.66
CA PRO A 6 -18.89 -2.67 -2.22
C PRO A 6 -18.57 -3.57 -3.40
N HIS A 7 -17.47 -4.27 -3.33
CA HIS A 7 -17.03 -5.25 -4.30
C HIS A 7 -16.32 -6.40 -3.59
N THR A 8 -16.22 -7.56 -4.23
CA THR A 8 -15.53 -8.71 -3.67
C THR A 8 -14.50 -9.21 -4.67
N LEU A 9 -13.24 -9.23 -4.26
CA LEU A 9 -12.18 -9.81 -5.07
C LEU A 9 -12.21 -11.33 -4.89
N GLN A 10 -12.37 -12.04 -6.01
CA GLN A 10 -12.43 -13.49 -6.03
C GLN A 10 -11.01 -14.06 -6.12
N GLY A 11 -10.68 -15.00 -5.24
CA GLY A 11 -9.44 -15.75 -5.32
C GLY A 11 -9.62 -17.08 -6.11
N GLU A 12 -8.52 -17.67 -6.53
CA GLU A 12 -8.51 -19.03 -7.12
C GLU A 12 -8.95 -20.09 -6.11
N THR A 13 -8.92 -19.76 -4.84
CA THR A 13 -9.37 -20.57 -3.71
C THR A 13 -10.51 -19.83 -3.00
N THR A 14 -11.20 -20.50 -2.08
CA THR A 14 -12.41 -20.03 -1.38
C THR A 14 -12.27 -18.74 -0.56
N HIS A 15 -11.19 -17.99 -0.73
CA HIS A 15 -10.97 -16.75 0.02
C HIS A 15 -11.40 -15.56 -0.81
N GLU A 16 -12.51 -14.99 -0.40
CA GLU A 16 -13.01 -13.71 -0.90
C GLU A 16 -12.38 -12.57 -0.09
N VAL A 17 -11.94 -11.52 -0.78
CA VAL A 17 -11.46 -10.30 -0.14
C VAL A 17 -12.46 -9.18 -0.41
N PRO A 18 -13.26 -8.79 0.58
CA PRO A 18 -14.15 -7.65 0.44
C PRO A 18 -13.36 -6.37 0.25
N VAL A 19 -13.79 -5.53 -0.68
CA VAL A 19 -13.26 -4.18 -0.88
C VAL A 19 -14.41 -3.20 -1.03
N THR A 20 -14.18 -1.94 -0.65
CA THR A 20 -15.09 -0.84 -0.99
C THR A 20 -14.35 0.10 -1.92
N VAL A 21 -14.90 0.36 -3.10
CA VAL A 21 -14.25 1.24 -4.07
C VAL A 21 -14.87 2.64 -3.99
N TRP A 22 -14.05 3.62 -3.65
CA TRP A 22 -14.38 5.02 -3.75
C TRP A 22 -14.06 5.54 -5.15
N THR A 23 -15.02 6.25 -5.74
CA THR A 23 -14.87 6.88 -7.06
C THR A 23 -15.32 8.34 -6.98
N PRO A 24 -14.52 9.31 -7.50
CA PRO A 24 -14.91 10.72 -7.58
C PRO A 24 -16.22 10.90 -8.35
N ALA A 25 -16.97 11.97 -8.06
CA ALA A 25 -18.29 12.22 -8.64
C ALA A 25 -18.29 12.24 -10.17
N ASP A 26 -17.27 12.84 -10.76
CA ASP A 26 -17.19 13.12 -12.20
C ASP A 26 -16.39 12.05 -12.98
N LEU A 27 -16.06 10.93 -12.33
CA LEU A 27 -15.35 9.81 -12.95
C LEU A 27 -16.33 8.65 -13.21
N ALA A 28 -16.64 8.38 -14.46
CA ALA A 28 -17.44 7.22 -14.85
C ALA A 28 -16.64 5.91 -14.74
N ASP A 29 -17.34 4.77 -14.59
CA ASP A 29 -16.67 3.48 -14.34
C ASP A 29 -15.85 2.99 -15.52
N ASP A 30 -16.28 3.30 -16.75
CA ASP A 30 -15.63 2.94 -18.01
C ASP A 30 -14.49 3.88 -18.42
N VAL A 31 -14.29 4.98 -17.68
CA VAL A 31 -13.17 5.90 -17.92
C VAL A 31 -11.89 5.35 -17.28
N PRO A 32 -10.83 5.12 -18.08
CA PRO A 32 -9.56 4.65 -17.56
C PRO A 32 -8.95 5.62 -16.54
N ALA A 33 -8.74 5.16 -15.32
CA ALA A 33 -8.20 5.99 -14.24
C ALA A 33 -7.23 5.19 -13.34
N PRO A 34 -6.27 5.86 -12.71
CA PRO A 34 -5.38 5.24 -11.73
C PRO A 34 -6.13 4.64 -10.54
N LEU A 35 -5.50 3.69 -9.86
CA LEU A 35 -6.03 3.04 -8.65
C LEU A 35 -5.03 3.09 -7.50
N LEU A 36 -5.51 3.52 -6.33
CA LEU A 36 -4.85 3.35 -5.04
C LEU A 36 -5.56 2.21 -4.29
N LEU A 37 -4.85 1.11 -4.01
CA LEU A 37 -5.34 0.02 -3.17
C LEU A 37 -4.81 0.20 -1.75
N VAL A 38 -5.70 0.25 -0.76
CA VAL A 38 -5.36 0.53 0.64
C VAL A 38 -5.70 -0.68 1.52
N HIS A 39 -4.71 -1.26 2.16
CA HIS A 39 -4.91 -2.28 3.20
C HIS A 39 -5.43 -1.63 4.48
N ASP A 40 -6.24 -2.35 5.27
CA ASP A 40 -7.03 -1.81 6.39
C ASP A 40 -7.91 -0.62 5.93
N GLY A 41 -8.44 -0.70 4.71
CA GLY A 41 -9.08 0.41 4.02
C GLY A 41 -10.18 1.11 4.80
N PRO A 42 -11.15 0.41 5.43
CA PRO A 42 -12.18 1.04 6.25
C PRO A 42 -11.64 1.87 7.41
N GLU A 43 -10.62 1.38 8.11
CA GLU A 43 -9.96 2.10 9.20
C GLU A 43 -9.16 3.29 8.67
N TYR A 44 -8.49 3.12 7.52
CA TYR A 44 -7.79 4.22 6.87
C TYR A 44 -8.74 5.34 6.44
N ASP A 45 -9.92 5.00 5.94
CA ASP A 45 -10.91 6.01 5.55
C ASP A 45 -11.50 6.69 6.78
N LEU A 46 -11.87 5.91 7.80
CA LEU A 46 -12.47 6.43 9.03
C LEU A 46 -11.51 7.29 9.85
N LEU A 47 -10.25 6.85 10.01
CA LEU A 47 -9.31 7.40 10.98
C LEU A 47 -8.25 8.32 10.35
N ALA A 48 -7.91 8.10 9.08
CA ALA A 48 -6.95 8.91 8.33
C ALA A 48 -7.58 9.69 7.17
N GLY A 49 -8.86 9.48 6.85
CA GLY A 49 -9.58 10.24 5.84
C GLY A 49 -9.01 10.07 4.43
N ILE A 50 -8.57 8.87 4.05
CA ILE A 50 -7.83 8.65 2.80
C ILE A 50 -8.63 9.04 1.54
N THR A 51 -9.95 8.81 1.53
CA THR A 51 -10.81 9.23 0.41
C THR A 51 -11.03 10.75 0.39
N THR A 52 -11.14 11.38 1.56
CA THR A 52 -11.22 12.85 1.68
C THR A 52 -9.91 13.49 1.22
N TYR A 53 -8.77 12.91 1.60
CA TYR A 53 -7.45 13.34 1.16
C TYR A 53 -7.30 13.23 -0.36
N SER A 54 -7.67 12.09 -0.95
CA SER A 54 -7.69 11.87 -2.39
C SER A 54 -8.58 12.88 -3.12
N ALA A 55 -9.80 13.14 -2.60
CA ALA A 55 -10.72 14.12 -3.16
C ALA A 55 -10.13 15.55 -3.15
N ALA A 56 -9.47 15.93 -2.06
CA ALA A 56 -8.83 17.24 -1.95
C ALA A 56 -7.69 17.43 -2.96
N LEU A 57 -6.83 16.41 -3.14
CA LEU A 57 -5.73 16.46 -4.11
C LEU A 57 -6.23 16.52 -5.57
N VAL A 58 -7.30 15.79 -5.89
CA VAL A 58 -7.93 15.84 -7.21
C VAL A 58 -8.56 17.23 -7.44
N ALA A 59 -9.30 17.77 -6.46
CA ALA A 59 -9.92 19.09 -6.56
C ALA A 59 -8.89 20.22 -6.69
N ALA A 60 -7.73 20.07 -6.05
CA ALA A 60 -6.62 21.03 -6.15
C ALA A 60 -5.80 20.89 -7.46
N GLY A 61 -6.09 19.87 -8.29
CA GLY A 61 -5.32 19.59 -9.51
C GLY A 61 -3.91 19.03 -9.25
N HIS A 62 -3.65 18.55 -8.05
CA HIS A 62 -2.35 17.95 -7.69
C HIS A 62 -2.22 16.51 -8.19
N LEU A 63 -3.34 15.80 -8.35
CA LEU A 63 -3.43 14.43 -8.86
C LEU A 63 -4.55 14.30 -9.91
N PRO A 64 -4.40 13.39 -10.88
CA PRO A 64 -5.49 13.05 -11.77
C PRO A 64 -6.66 12.43 -11.00
N PRO A 65 -7.90 12.51 -11.52
CA PRO A 65 -9.00 11.71 -11.01
C PRO A 65 -8.60 10.25 -10.94
N HIS A 66 -8.80 9.63 -9.77
CA HIS A 66 -8.39 8.24 -9.49
C HIS A 66 -9.39 7.57 -8.56
N ARG A 67 -9.32 6.25 -8.48
CA ARG A 67 -10.13 5.45 -7.56
C ARG A 67 -9.33 5.01 -6.35
N VAL A 68 -10.02 4.78 -5.22
CA VAL A 68 -9.42 4.21 -4.02
C VAL A 68 -10.16 2.92 -3.68
N ALA A 69 -9.47 1.79 -3.71
CA ALA A 69 -9.99 0.49 -3.29
C ALA A 69 -9.57 0.23 -1.83
N LEU A 70 -10.54 0.21 -0.95
CA LEU A 70 -10.41 0.02 0.49
C LEU A 70 -10.53 -1.48 0.79
N ALA A 71 -9.43 -2.20 0.95
CA ALA A 71 -9.44 -3.63 1.23
C ALA A 71 -9.79 -3.91 2.69
N HIS A 72 -10.75 -4.81 2.92
CA HIS A 72 -11.22 -5.17 4.25
C HIS A 72 -10.47 -6.41 4.76
N PRO A 73 -9.81 -6.34 5.92
CA PRO A 73 -9.12 -7.50 6.48
C PRO A 73 -10.09 -8.41 7.25
N VAL A 74 -10.50 -9.53 6.67
CA VAL A 74 -11.41 -10.49 7.35
C VAL A 74 -10.67 -11.27 8.44
N ILE A 75 -9.46 -11.75 8.13
CA ILE A 75 -8.55 -12.41 9.10
C ILE A 75 -7.17 -11.75 9.03
N ARG A 76 -7.14 -10.50 9.51
CA ARG A 76 -6.05 -9.55 9.35
C ARG A 76 -4.67 -10.15 9.62
N ASP A 77 -4.46 -10.72 10.79
CA ASP A 77 -3.15 -11.25 11.19
C ASP A 77 -2.69 -12.39 10.28
N ALA A 78 -3.60 -13.28 9.90
CA ALA A 78 -3.27 -14.39 9.02
C ALA A 78 -2.92 -13.92 7.60
N TRP A 79 -3.68 -12.96 7.09
CA TRP A 79 -3.50 -12.44 5.72
C TRP A 79 -2.30 -11.52 5.61
N TYR A 80 -2.20 -10.54 6.50
CA TYR A 80 -1.20 -9.47 6.40
C TYR A 80 0.19 -9.86 6.92
N SER A 81 0.32 -11.02 7.52
CA SER A 81 1.63 -11.58 7.88
C SER A 81 2.34 -12.28 6.71
N GLY A 82 2.17 -11.80 5.48
CA GLY A 82 2.81 -12.37 4.29
C GLY A 82 2.16 -13.69 3.85
N SER A 83 0.83 -13.81 3.89
CA SER A 83 0.10 -14.97 3.36
C SER A 83 0.30 -15.08 1.85
N PRO A 84 0.93 -16.15 1.33
CA PRO A 84 1.09 -16.32 -0.12
C PRO A 84 -0.24 -16.40 -0.85
N GLN A 85 -1.26 -16.94 -0.19
CA GLN A 85 -2.60 -17.05 -0.77
C GLN A 85 -3.26 -15.68 -0.90
N TYR A 86 -3.24 -14.87 0.17
CA TYR A 86 -3.78 -13.51 0.13
C TYR A 86 -3.07 -12.66 -0.94
N LEU A 87 -1.73 -12.67 -0.93
CA LEU A 87 -0.93 -11.90 -1.88
C LEU A 87 -1.22 -12.30 -3.34
N ARG A 88 -1.31 -13.61 -3.65
CA ARG A 88 -1.67 -14.07 -4.99
C ARG A 88 -3.10 -13.71 -5.37
N THR A 89 -4.05 -13.81 -4.44
CA THR A 89 -5.45 -13.39 -4.69
C THR A 89 -5.50 -11.93 -5.13
N ILE A 90 -4.82 -11.02 -4.42
CA ILE A 90 -4.81 -9.60 -4.81
C ILE A 90 -4.04 -9.39 -6.12
N ALA A 91 -2.84 -9.95 -6.24
CA ALA A 91 -1.93 -9.70 -7.37
C ALA A 91 -2.46 -10.19 -8.72
N ALA A 92 -3.28 -11.23 -8.73
CA ALA A 92 -3.86 -11.82 -9.93
C ALA A 92 -5.36 -11.47 -10.03
N SER A 93 -6.22 -12.39 -9.64
CA SER A 93 -7.68 -12.26 -9.81
C SER A 93 -8.28 -10.99 -9.18
N GLY A 94 -7.70 -10.48 -8.09
CA GLY A 94 -8.13 -9.25 -7.45
C GLY A 94 -7.93 -8.02 -8.32
N LEU A 95 -6.72 -7.81 -8.82
CA LEU A 95 -6.44 -6.70 -9.74
C LEU A 95 -7.18 -6.88 -11.06
N ASP A 96 -7.28 -8.12 -11.62
CA ASP A 96 -8.04 -8.38 -12.83
C ASP A 96 -9.52 -8.01 -12.67
N GLY A 97 -10.13 -8.35 -11.54
CA GLY A 97 -11.52 -8.02 -11.24
C GLY A 97 -11.76 -6.50 -11.13
N LEU A 98 -10.84 -5.78 -10.49
CA LEU A 98 -10.90 -4.31 -10.40
C LEU A 98 -10.71 -3.66 -11.78
N GLU A 99 -9.75 -4.14 -12.58
CA GLU A 99 -9.50 -3.63 -13.94
C GLU A 99 -10.70 -3.84 -14.86
N GLN A 100 -11.35 -5.01 -14.77
CA GLN A 100 -12.54 -5.32 -15.57
C GLN A 100 -13.75 -4.46 -15.17
N ARG A 101 -13.93 -4.23 -13.86
CA ARG A 101 -15.12 -3.50 -13.36
C ARG A 101 -14.98 -1.99 -13.47
N TYR A 102 -13.78 -1.43 -13.34
CA TYR A 102 -13.56 0.01 -13.15
C TYR A 102 -12.59 0.63 -14.15
N ALA A 103 -12.25 -0.03 -15.24
CA ALA A 103 -11.28 0.45 -16.22
C ALA A 103 -10.01 1.02 -15.57
N VAL A 104 -9.36 0.25 -14.72
CA VAL A 104 -8.14 0.68 -14.00
C VAL A 104 -7.00 0.88 -14.98
N ARG A 105 -6.32 2.03 -14.89
CA ARG A 105 -5.09 2.31 -15.61
C ARG A 105 -3.88 1.94 -14.76
N ALA A 106 -3.08 1.00 -15.22
CA ALA A 106 -1.81 0.66 -14.59
C ALA A 106 -0.77 1.79 -14.78
N PRO A 107 0.25 1.87 -13.93
CA PRO A 107 0.45 1.03 -12.75
C PRO A 107 -0.40 1.47 -11.54
N VAL A 108 -0.75 0.48 -10.72
CA VAL A 108 -1.47 0.66 -9.45
C VAL A 108 -0.50 1.11 -8.35
N VAL A 109 -0.99 1.87 -7.37
CA VAL A 109 -0.27 2.15 -6.13
C VAL A 109 -0.94 1.40 -4.98
N VAL A 110 -0.15 0.81 -4.10
CA VAL A 110 -0.65 0.08 -2.92
C VAL A 110 -0.17 0.73 -1.64
N ALA A 111 -1.03 0.79 -0.62
CA ALA A 111 -0.74 1.46 0.64
C ALA A 111 -1.18 0.62 1.85
N GLY A 112 -0.52 0.83 2.98
CA GLY A 112 -0.90 0.24 4.25
C GLY A 112 0.02 0.65 5.39
N ALA A 113 -0.42 0.36 6.63
CA ALA A 113 0.37 0.61 7.83
C ALA A 113 0.59 -0.68 8.63
N SER A 114 1.67 -0.71 9.40
CA SER A 114 2.00 -1.85 10.25
C SER A 114 2.09 -3.15 9.42
N LEU A 115 1.32 -4.20 9.76
CA LEU A 115 1.19 -5.41 8.92
C LEU A 115 0.64 -5.10 7.53
N GLY A 116 -0.22 -4.07 7.39
CA GLY A 116 -0.69 -3.57 6.09
C GLY A 116 0.45 -2.97 5.26
N GLY A 117 1.41 -2.30 5.89
CA GLY A 117 2.62 -1.77 5.25
C GLY A 117 3.55 -2.88 4.75
N LEU A 118 3.75 -3.93 5.55
CA LEU A 118 4.43 -5.15 5.10
C LEU A 118 3.73 -5.75 3.88
N THR A 119 2.41 -5.90 3.96
CA THR A 119 1.60 -6.49 2.89
C THR A 119 1.67 -5.65 1.60
N ALA A 120 1.58 -4.32 1.71
CA ALA A 120 1.70 -3.41 0.58
C ALA A 120 3.07 -3.57 -0.12
N LEU A 121 4.16 -3.64 0.65
CA LEU A 121 5.49 -3.86 0.08
C LEU A 121 5.60 -5.23 -0.61
N LEU A 122 5.17 -6.30 0.05
CA LEU A 122 5.23 -7.65 -0.53
C LEU A 122 4.36 -7.77 -1.79
N LEU A 123 3.19 -7.14 -1.80
CA LEU A 123 2.32 -7.10 -2.97
C LEU A 123 2.97 -6.30 -4.11
N GLY A 124 3.59 -5.15 -3.82
CA GLY A 124 4.32 -4.37 -4.80
C GLY A 124 5.42 -5.17 -5.48
N LEU A 125 6.24 -5.87 -4.70
CA LEU A 125 7.32 -6.72 -5.23
C LEU A 125 6.80 -7.92 -6.04
N LEU A 126 5.68 -8.52 -5.61
CA LEU A 126 5.08 -9.68 -6.29
C LEU A 126 4.38 -9.31 -7.60
N ALA A 127 3.70 -8.17 -7.64
CA ALA A 127 2.82 -7.78 -8.74
C ALA A 127 3.44 -6.74 -9.71
N ALA A 128 4.72 -6.42 -9.56
CA ALA A 128 5.39 -5.54 -10.52
C ALA A 128 5.48 -6.22 -11.91
N PRO A 129 5.30 -5.50 -13.02
CA PRO A 129 5.15 -4.03 -13.09
C PRO A 129 3.70 -3.50 -12.97
N ARG A 130 2.68 -4.34 -12.73
CA ARG A 130 1.28 -3.87 -12.55
C ARG A 130 1.14 -2.91 -11.36
N VAL A 131 1.88 -3.17 -10.29
CA VAL A 131 2.07 -2.23 -9.18
C VAL A 131 3.36 -1.48 -9.43
N GLY A 132 3.29 -0.15 -9.51
CA GLY A 132 4.43 0.74 -9.72
C GLY A 132 4.85 1.50 -8.48
N GLY A 133 3.97 1.61 -7.47
CA GLY A 133 4.24 2.35 -6.26
C GLY A 133 3.72 1.70 -4.98
N VAL A 134 4.40 1.99 -3.88
CA VAL A 134 4.07 1.50 -2.53
C VAL A 134 4.16 2.64 -1.53
N LEU A 135 3.15 2.78 -0.66
CA LEU A 135 3.28 3.50 0.60
C LEU A 135 3.25 2.49 1.75
N ALA A 136 4.34 2.37 2.49
CA ALA A 136 4.43 1.54 3.69
C ALA A 136 4.66 2.42 4.92
N GLN A 137 3.65 2.56 5.77
CA GLN A 137 3.73 3.36 6.99
C GLN A 137 3.98 2.45 8.20
N SER A 138 5.03 2.72 8.95
CA SER A 138 5.42 1.94 10.15
C SER A 138 5.41 0.43 9.90
N GLY A 139 5.96 -0.02 8.76
CA GLY A 139 5.83 -1.40 8.31
C GLY A 139 6.37 -2.42 9.31
N SER A 140 5.64 -3.51 9.54
CA SER A 140 6.02 -4.61 10.43
C SER A 140 7.10 -5.50 9.78
N PHE A 141 8.26 -4.94 9.54
CA PHE A 141 9.41 -5.61 8.91
C PHE A 141 10.25 -6.36 9.93
N PHE A 142 9.65 -7.28 10.66
CA PHE A 142 10.27 -7.99 11.78
C PHE A 142 11.58 -8.67 11.42
N GLN A 143 12.60 -8.42 12.23
CA GLN A 143 13.93 -9.02 12.14
C GLN A 143 14.32 -9.63 13.49
N VAL A 144 14.84 -10.85 13.48
CA VAL A 144 15.25 -11.56 14.71
C VAL A 144 16.19 -10.72 15.59
N ARG A 145 17.03 -9.88 14.98
CA ARG A 145 18.00 -9.03 15.70
C ARG A 145 17.40 -7.81 16.42
N HIS A 146 16.18 -7.40 16.03
CA HIS A 146 15.55 -6.20 16.57
C HIS A 146 14.30 -6.50 17.40
N ASP A 147 13.61 -7.60 17.11
CA ASP A 147 12.24 -7.86 17.57
C ASP A 147 12.15 -9.13 18.42
N ASP A 148 13.07 -9.30 19.37
CA ASP A 148 13.03 -10.46 20.29
C ASP A 148 11.72 -10.48 21.11
N SER A 149 11.20 -9.32 21.48
CA SER A 149 9.89 -9.16 22.13
C SER A 149 8.71 -9.69 21.33
N GLU A 150 8.81 -9.63 20.00
CA GLU A 150 7.76 -10.09 19.05
C GLU A 150 7.89 -11.58 18.70
N SER A 151 8.93 -12.27 19.21
CA SER A 151 9.21 -13.68 18.89
C SER A 151 8.05 -14.64 19.24
N GLY A 152 7.20 -14.27 20.20
CA GLY A 152 5.97 -14.97 20.55
C GLY A 152 4.78 -14.77 19.57
N TYR A 153 4.87 -13.83 18.64
CA TYR A 153 3.79 -13.62 17.66
C TYR A 153 3.69 -14.81 16.72
N ARG A 154 2.50 -15.35 16.56
CA ARG A 154 2.24 -16.59 15.81
C ARG A 154 2.89 -16.63 14.41
N TYR A 155 2.98 -15.49 13.74
CA TYR A 155 3.48 -15.40 12.38
C TYR A 155 4.88 -14.79 12.28
N PHE A 156 5.53 -14.52 13.42
CA PHE A 156 6.86 -13.91 13.47
C PHE A 156 7.86 -14.58 12.53
N GLY A 157 8.01 -15.90 12.63
CA GLY A 157 8.96 -16.64 11.81
C GLY A 157 8.65 -16.62 10.30
N ARG A 158 7.38 -16.44 9.91
CA ARG A 158 7.00 -16.25 8.50
C ARG A 158 7.41 -14.86 8.02
N ILE A 159 7.07 -13.83 8.79
CA ILE A 159 7.41 -12.44 8.48
C ILE A 159 8.92 -12.28 8.40
N SER A 160 9.66 -12.73 9.41
CA SER A 160 11.13 -12.57 9.46
C SER A 160 11.83 -13.23 8.28
N ARG A 161 11.35 -14.40 7.81
CA ARG A 161 11.92 -15.05 6.60
C ARG A 161 11.64 -14.23 5.33
N LEU A 162 10.43 -13.69 5.17
CA LEU A 162 10.08 -12.87 4.00
C LEU A 162 10.84 -11.54 4.02
N VAL A 163 10.92 -10.90 5.18
CA VAL A 163 11.69 -9.68 5.37
C VAL A 163 13.16 -9.92 5.06
N GLN A 164 13.76 -11.01 5.57
CA GLN A 164 15.15 -11.35 5.29
C GLN A 164 15.38 -11.54 3.78
N ALA A 165 14.46 -12.19 3.07
CA ALA A 165 14.57 -12.36 1.63
C ALA A 165 14.58 -11.01 0.88
N VAL A 166 13.78 -10.02 1.33
CA VAL A 166 13.82 -8.66 0.77
C VAL A 166 15.11 -7.93 1.15
N LEU A 167 15.59 -8.06 2.40
CA LEU A 167 16.86 -7.47 2.84
C LEU A 167 18.06 -8.00 2.05
N ASP A 168 18.01 -9.25 1.60
CA ASP A 168 19.07 -9.90 0.82
C ASP A 168 18.97 -9.66 -0.69
N MET A 169 17.90 -9.03 -1.15
CA MET A 169 17.70 -8.71 -2.56
C MET A 169 18.82 -7.80 -3.07
N ARG A 170 19.41 -8.16 -4.21
CA ARG A 170 20.54 -7.43 -4.81
C ARG A 170 20.15 -6.57 -6.00
N HIS A 171 19.08 -6.95 -6.68
CA HIS A 171 18.61 -6.28 -7.88
C HIS A 171 17.10 -6.43 -8.02
N ALA A 172 16.43 -5.34 -8.36
CA ALA A 172 15.00 -5.33 -8.70
C ALA A 172 14.86 -5.38 -10.22
N GLU A 173 14.21 -6.40 -10.73
CA GLU A 173 13.90 -6.50 -12.17
C GLU A 173 12.95 -5.37 -12.61
N HIS A 174 12.00 -5.04 -11.75
CA HIS A 174 11.06 -3.94 -11.93
C HIS A 174 11.15 -2.99 -10.74
N PRO A 175 11.90 -1.89 -10.83
CA PRO A 175 12.00 -0.90 -9.76
C PRO A 175 10.64 -0.29 -9.41
N LEU A 176 10.37 -0.15 -8.12
CA LEU A 176 9.18 0.49 -7.55
C LEU A 176 9.51 1.89 -7.04
N THR A 177 8.52 2.78 -7.04
CA THR A 177 8.54 4.01 -6.24
C THR A 177 7.99 3.69 -4.85
N VAL A 178 8.81 3.78 -3.81
CA VAL A 178 8.44 3.40 -2.44
C VAL A 178 8.52 4.60 -1.51
N GLY A 179 7.37 5.01 -1.00
CA GLY A 179 7.26 5.93 0.13
C GLY A 179 7.20 5.11 1.43
N MET A 180 8.01 5.48 2.40
CA MET A 180 7.97 4.90 3.74
C MET A 180 7.86 6.00 4.77
N THR A 181 7.03 5.82 5.79
CA THR A 181 7.00 6.66 6.98
C THR A 181 7.11 5.82 8.24
N CYS A 182 7.72 6.33 9.28
CA CYS A 182 7.78 5.67 10.58
C CYS A 182 7.97 6.71 11.69
N GLY A 183 7.37 6.51 12.83
CA GLY A 183 7.66 7.31 14.02
C GLY A 183 9.10 7.09 14.46
N ALA A 184 9.83 8.18 14.71
CA ALA A 184 11.26 8.11 15.07
C ALA A 184 11.51 7.34 16.38
N LEU A 185 10.50 7.28 17.26
CA LEU A 185 10.55 6.61 18.56
C LEU A 185 9.81 5.28 18.58
N GLU A 186 9.30 4.82 17.43
CA GLU A 186 8.69 3.50 17.33
C GLU A 186 9.74 2.38 17.48
N GLU A 187 9.36 1.28 18.13
CA GLU A 187 10.22 0.10 18.28
C GLU A 187 10.64 -0.50 16.93
N ASN A 188 9.79 -0.40 15.89
CA ASN A 188 10.10 -0.87 14.55
C ASN A 188 10.82 0.18 13.66
N ALA A 189 11.28 1.32 14.20
CA ALA A 189 12.00 2.34 13.42
C ALA A 189 13.29 1.78 12.81
N ALA A 190 14.06 0.98 13.56
CA ALA A 190 15.26 0.33 13.05
C ALA A 190 14.97 -0.59 11.86
N ASN A 191 13.89 -1.37 11.94
CA ASN A 191 13.44 -2.27 10.86
C ASN A 191 13.08 -1.51 9.58
N ASN A 192 12.41 -0.38 9.73
CA ASN A 192 12.02 0.46 8.59
C ASN A 192 13.24 1.12 7.94
N ARG A 193 14.24 1.55 8.72
CA ARG A 193 15.53 2.06 8.18
C ARG A 193 16.28 1.00 7.40
N ASP A 194 16.39 -0.21 7.95
CA ASP A 194 17.05 -1.34 7.29
C ASP A 194 16.35 -1.73 5.99
N MET A 195 15.03 -1.78 6.02
CA MET A 195 14.22 -2.09 4.83
C MET A 195 14.41 -1.02 3.74
N ALA A 196 14.32 0.26 4.09
CA ALA A 196 14.55 1.36 3.15
C ALA A 196 15.96 1.30 2.53
N ALA A 197 16.99 1.01 3.34
CA ALA A 197 18.36 0.86 2.86
C ALA A 197 18.51 -0.33 1.91
N ALA A 198 17.86 -1.47 2.21
CA ALA A 198 17.88 -2.66 1.37
C ALA A 198 17.21 -2.43 0.02
N LEU A 199 16.03 -1.83 0.01
CA LEU A 199 15.29 -1.52 -1.21
C LEU A 199 16.07 -0.54 -2.12
N ARG A 200 16.71 0.49 -1.54
CA ARG A 200 17.60 1.39 -2.31
C ARG A 200 18.77 0.63 -2.94
N ARG A 201 19.42 -0.26 -2.19
CA ARG A 201 20.52 -1.09 -2.71
C ARG A 201 20.07 -2.01 -3.85
N ALA A 202 18.83 -2.47 -3.81
CA ALA A 202 18.24 -3.28 -4.87
C ALA A 202 17.85 -2.46 -6.12
N GLY A 203 17.85 -1.13 -6.05
CA GLY A 203 17.56 -0.25 -7.19
C GLY A 203 16.14 0.33 -7.20
N HIS A 204 15.37 0.19 -6.12
CA HIS A 204 14.09 0.90 -5.99
C HIS A 204 14.28 2.39 -5.68
N ASP A 205 13.35 3.24 -6.13
CA ASP A 205 13.28 4.66 -5.75
C ASP A 205 12.58 4.79 -4.39
N VAL A 206 13.35 5.01 -3.31
CA VAL A 206 12.84 4.94 -1.94
C VAL A 206 13.01 6.25 -1.18
N THR A 207 11.91 6.79 -0.68
CA THR A 207 11.89 7.88 0.30
C THR A 207 11.47 7.32 1.66
N LEU A 208 12.25 7.54 2.71
CA LEU A 208 11.86 7.27 4.10
C LEU A 208 11.77 8.59 4.84
N THR A 209 10.61 8.86 5.45
CA THR A 209 10.35 10.03 6.30
C THR A 209 10.11 9.55 7.73
N GLU A 210 10.95 9.97 8.66
CA GLU A 210 10.73 9.74 10.09
C GLU A 210 9.95 10.92 10.66
N VAL A 211 8.86 10.62 11.36
CA VAL A 211 7.98 11.62 11.99
C VAL A 211 8.16 11.62 13.51
N ALA A 212 7.95 12.77 14.14
CA ALA A 212 8.05 12.92 15.59
C ALA A 212 6.77 12.44 16.29
N ASP A 213 6.39 11.19 16.04
CA ASP A 213 5.16 10.57 16.53
C ASP A 213 5.37 9.07 16.77
N LEU A 214 4.30 8.35 17.09
CA LEU A 214 4.26 6.94 17.47
C LEU A 214 3.39 6.13 16.48
N HIS A 215 3.23 4.84 16.76
CA HIS A 215 2.50 3.85 15.95
C HIS A 215 0.98 4.02 16.04
N ASN A 216 0.42 4.99 15.33
CA ASN A 216 -1.01 5.31 15.36
C ASN A 216 -1.52 5.98 14.08
N TYR A 217 -2.85 5.98 13.90
CA TYR A 217 -3.49 6.58 12.72
C TYR A 217 -3.32 8.09 12.60
N THR A 218 -3.10 8.82 13.69
CA THR A 218 -2.82 10.27 13.63
C THR A 218 -1.49 10.51 12.93
N ALA A 219 -0.44 9.79 13.33
CA ALA A 219 0.87 9.84 12.70
C ALA A 219 0.80 9.47 11.21
N TRP A 220 0.07 8.41 10.88
CA TRP A 220 -0.08 7.94 9.49
C TRP A 220 -0.85 8.94 8.64
N ARG A 221 -1.95 9.51 9.16
CA ARG A 221 -2.72 10.56 8.50
C ARG A 221 -1.87 11.79 8.20
N ASP A 222 -1.18 12.30 9.23
CA ASP A 222 -0.41 13.53 9.11
C ASP A 222 0.82 13.38 8.19
N ALA A 223 1.30 12.14 8.01
CA ALA A 223 2.38 11.81 7.09
C ALA A 223 1.92 11.47 5.65
N LEU A 224 0.63 11.49 5.33
CA LEU A 224 0.15 11.29 3.96
C LEU A 224 0.71 12.39 3.03
N ASP A 225 0.73 13.62 3.50
CA ASP A 225 1.43 14.70 2.80
C ASP A 225 2.80 14.96 3.46
N PRO A 226 3.89 14.97 2.71
CA PRO A 226 3.97 14.81 1.24
C PRO A 226 4.16 13.36 0.77
N CYS A 227 4.24 12.36 1.66
CA CYS A 227 4.77 11.04 1.31
C CYS A 227 3.89 10.31 0.28
N LEU A 228 2.58 10.17 0.54
CA LEU A 228 1.67 9.56 -0.43
C LEU A 228 1.57 10.38 -1.71
N THR A 229 1.40 11.71 -1.57
CA THR A 229 1.32 12.62 -2.72
C THR A 229 2.50 12.43 -3.68
N GLN A 230 3.72 12.37 -3.16
CA GLN A 230 4.93 12.17 -3.98
C GLN A 230 4.95 10.81 -4.68
N VAL A 231 4.55 9.73 -3.98
CA VAL A 231 4.45 8.40 -4.61
C VAL A 231 3.45 8.42 -5.76
N LEU A 232 2.24 8.96 -5.53
CA LEU A 232 1.19 9.02 -6.54
C LEU A 232 1.60 9.86 -7.75
N GLN A 233 2.22 11.03 -7.53
CA GLN A 233 2.71 11.90 -8.61
C GLN A 233 3.81 11.25 -9.45
N ARG A 234 4.76 10.55 -8.81
CA ARG A 234 5.85 9.87 -9.52
C ARG A 234 5.34 8.69 -10.34
N VAL A 235 4.36 7.95 -9.84
CA VAL A 235 3.83 6.75 -10.51
C VAL A 235 2.81 7.10 -11.60
N TRP A 236 1.94 8.07 -11.36
CA TRP A 236 0.84 8.40 -12.28
C TRP A 236 1.16 9.55 -13.22
N GLY A 237 2.22 10.28 -12.93
CA GLY A 237 2.62 11.50 -13.65
C GLY A 237 1.84 12.74 -13.19
N PRO A 238 2.27 13.92 -13.65
CA PRO A 238 1.56 15.17 -13.38
C PRO A 238 0.20 15.18 -14.08
N VAL A 239 -0.73 15.97 -13.56
CA VAL A 239 -1.97 16.30 -14.27
C VAL A 239 -1.59 17.03 -15.54
N VAL A 240 -1.80 16.40 -16.70
CA VAL A 240 -1.67 17.10 -17.98
C VAL A 240 -2.90 18.01 -18.05
N ALA A 241 -2.68 19.33 -17.95
CA ALA A 241 -3.73 20.30 -18.21
C ALA A 241 -4.24 20.02 -19.62
N GLY A 242 -5.52 19.63 -19.73
CA GLY A 242 -6.14 19.35 -21.03
C GLY A 242 -6.03 20.58 -21.93
N GLU A 243 -5.61 20.34 -23.18
CA GLU A 243 -5.71 21.32 -24.24
C GLU A 243 -7.17 21.71 -24.51
#